data_0e9135dd3833c456a266c9e44314692b
#
_entry.id   0e9135dd3833c456a266c9e44314692b
#
_cell.length_a   1.000
_cell.length_b   1.000
_cell.length_c   1.000
_cell.angle_alpha   90.00
_cell.angle_beta   90.00
_cell.angle_gamma   90.00
#
_symmetry.space_group_name_H-M   'P 1'
#
loop_
_entity.id
_entity.type
_entity.pdbx_description
1 polymer ?
#
loop_
_entity_poly.entity_id
_entity_poly.type
_entity_poly.pdbx_seq_one_letter_code
_entity_poly.pdbx_strand_id
1 'polypeptide(L)'
;RLISPYPKMQFAYLQPHHKDWFDVSVGQVALAGIDLSTYLSEKVLRIADVQVSDAVLQNFKNQKIPIPRRIVPMIYTGLQKAPVKLDFQRVGIKNFSVVYEELAKKGTVPGKLFFTDMNGTFTGFTNIVSRPDQYIVLDADGKLMGKGNFTATWKLPVDSLNDRFLLNARLDSFDLTALNELLVPLASAEVQSGWVREMAFSTEASSKGATVEMVFLYNGLKAALLKEKDGVLTDKKFLTGLVNRVLKQNNPDKTGKGFNKPRHSSVSIIRDPYHSTFNYLWQILRPPLIESVGMSKKKQDTAKEIMTFFAKVKNFFRGKKNVSGKNISEGEGKDVLLLEFEPINN
;
A
#
# COMPACT_ATOMS: atom_id res chain seq x y z
N ARG A 1 -1.77 4.05 24.01
CA ARG A 1 -1.95 4.89 22.82
C ARG A 1 -0.66 5.61 22.47
N LEU A 2 -0.27 5.58 21.21
CA LEU A 2 0.87 6.32 20.64
C LEU A 2 0.32 7.27 19.58
N ILE A 3 0.57 8.57 19.75
CA ILE A 3 0.08 9.59 18.81
C ILE A 3 1.21 10.55 18.46
N SER A 4 1.27 10.96 17.18
CA SER A 4 2.18 12.03 16.75
C SER A 4 1.86 13.33 17.49
N PRO A 5 2.85 14.10 17.97
CA PRO A 5 2.62 15.41 18.54
C PRO A 5 1.96 16.31 17.47
N TYR A 6 1.17 17.27 17.89
CA TYR A 6 0.44 18.21 17.06
C TYR A 6 -0.74 17.60 16.26
N PRO A 7 -1.75 18.40 15.94
CA PRO A 7 -2.88 18.00 15.10
C PRO A 7 -2.42 17.57 13.71
N LYS A 8 -3.07 16.55 13.14
CA LYS A 8 -2.67 15.89 11.87
C LYS A 8 -2.45 16.85 10.70
N MET A 9 -3.28 17.90 10.57
CA MET A 9 -3.15 18.87 9.47
C MET A 9 -1.94 19.80 9.63
N GLN A 10 -1.50 20.05 10.86
CA GLN A 10 -0.37 20.94 11.18
C GLN A 10 0.96 20.15 11.24
N PHE A 11 0.90 18.87 11.62
CA PHE A 11 2.07 18.06 11.91
C PHE A 11 3.14 18.11 10.81
N ALA A 12 2.74 17.92 9.55
CA ALA A 12 3.67 17.86 8.43
C ALA A 12 4.40 19.20 8.19
N TYR A 13 3.76 20.33 8.49
CA TYR A 13 4.38 21.66 8.34
C TYR A 13 5.37 22.00 9.44
N LEU A 14 5.28 21.32 10.58
CA LEU A 14 6.16 21.50 11.74
C LEU A 14 7.37 20.56 11.69
N GLN A 15 7.50 19.75 10.63
CA GLN A 15 8.62 18.84 10.44
C GLN A 15 9.61 19.41 9.41
N PRO A 16 10.93 19.18 9.56
CA PRO A 16 11.93 19.65 8.59
C PRO A 16 11.78 18.98 7.22
N HIS A 17 11.18 17.79 7.18
CA HIS A 17 10.81 17.07 5.95
C HIS A 17 9.49 16.36 6.12
N HIS A 18 8.96 15.85 5.03
CA HIS A 18 7.74 15.07 5.04
C HIS A 18 7.87 13.88 6.01
N LYS A 19 6.94 13.86 6.98
CA LYS A 19 6.67 12.73 7.86
C LYS A 19 5.16 12.48 7.88
N ASP A 20 4.78 11.24 7.88
CA ASP A 20 3.40 10.85 8.06
C ASP A 20 3.00 11.05 9.53
N TRP A 21 1.77 11.51 9.75
CA TRP A 21 1.17 11.55 11.07
C TRP A 21 0.55 10.21 11.41
N PHE A 22 0.69 9.78 12.66
CA PHE A 22 0.14 8.54 13.16
C PHE A 22 -0.60 8.74 14.48
N ASP A 23 -1.67 7.95 14.64
CA ASP A 23 -2.34 7.70 15.90
C ASP A 23 -2.60 6.19 15.99
N VAL A 24 -2.00 5.56 16.99
CA VAL A 24 -2.12 4.12 17.23
C VAL A 24 -2.71 3.91 18.61
N SER A 25 -3.82 3.23 18.67
CA SER A 25 -4.42 2.77 19.92
C SER A 25 -4.53 1.25 19.92
N VAL A 26 -4.34 0.66 21.09
CA VAL A 26 -4.49 -0.78 21.31
C VAL A 26 -5.35 -0.93 22.56
N GLY A 27 -6.41 -1.73 22.47
CA GLY A 27 -7.32 -2.00 23.58
C GLY A 27 -6.68 -2.96 24.57
N GLN A 28 -6.17 -4.09 24.09
CA GLN A 28 -5.58 -5.12 24.93
C GLN A 28 -4.37 -5.79 24.27
N VAL A 29 -3.37 -6.11 25.07
CA VAL A 29 -2.28 -7.03 24.73
C VAL A 29 -2.22 -8.09 25.81
N ALA A 30 -2.37 -9.36 25.43
CA ALA A 30 -2.22 -10.51 26.32
C ALA A 30 -0.99 -11.33 25.88
N LEU A 31 -0.21 -11.78 26.84
CA LEU A 31 1.00 -12.58 26.64
C LEU A 31 0.85 -13.86 27.43
N ALA A 32 1.12 -15.01 26.81
CA ALA A 32 1.14 -16.30 27.47
C ALA A 32 2.38 -17.09 27.10
N GLY A 33 2.90 -17.86 28.07
CA GLY A 33 4.09 -18.68 27.87
C GLY A 33 5.35 -17.86 27.63
N ILE A 34 5.61 -16.87 28.48
CA ILE A 34 6.85 -16.08 28.45
C ILE A 34 7.97 -16.94 29.06
N ASP A 35 9.03 -17.17 28.29
CA ASP A 35 10.23 -17.89 28.75
C ASP A 35 11.29 -16.91 29.29
N LEU A 36 11.18 -16.63 30.58
CA LEU A 36 12.12 -15.75 31.27
C LEU A 36 13.54 -16.36 31.38
N SER A 37 13.65 -17.70 31.45
CA SER A 37 14.96 -18.35 31.55
C SER A 37 15.78 -18.14 30.29
N THR A 38 15.19 -18.33 29.13
CA THR A 38 15.83 -18.05 27.83
C THR A 38 16.16 -16.56 27.66
N TYR A 39 15.30 -15.67 28.13
CA TYR A 39 15.62 -14.23 28.07
C TYR A 39 16.83 -13.87 28.94
N LEU A 40 16.94 -14.43 30.13
CA LEU A 40 18.06 -14.14 31.05
C LEU A 40 19.38 -14.72 30.54
N SER A 41 19.37 -15.95 29.99
CA SER A 41 20.58 -16.66 29.54
C SER A 41 21.03 -16.26 28.13
N GLU A 42 20.10 -16.10 27.18
CA GLU A 42 20.41 -15.95 25.75
C GLU A 42 20.02 -14.58 25.17
N LYS A 43 19.31 -13.74 25.95
CA LYS A 43 18.73 -12.47 25.51
C LYS A 43 17.73 -12.63 24.34
N VAL A 44 17.04 -13.76 24.32
CA VAL A 44 15.96 -14.07 23.36
C VAL A 44 14.62 -13.92 24.08
N LEU A 45 13.79 -13.01 23.61
CA LEU A 45 12.41 -12.88 24.10
C LEU A 45 11.55 -13.93 23.41
N ARG A 46 11.33 -15.06 24.09
CA ARG A 46 10.47 -16.15 23.60
C ARG A 46 9.11 -16.09 24.26
N ILE A 47 8.06 -16.07 23.46
CA ILE A 47 6.67 -16.04 23.93
C ILE A 47 5.86 -17.02 23.09
N ALA A 48 5.07 -17.88 23.76
CA ALA A 48 4.27 -18.87 23.05
C ALA A 48 3.08 -18.22 22.32
N ASP A 49 2.36 -17.32 22.98
CA ASP A 49 1.19 -16.64 22.38
C ASP A 49 1.16 -15.16 22.78
N VAL A 50 1.05 -14.31 21.76
CA VAL A 50 0.83 -12.87 21.89
C VAL A 50 -0.52 -12.57 21.25
N GLN A 51 -1.46 -12.01 22.01
CA GLN A 51 -2.76 -11.61 21.50
C GLN A 51 -2.91 -10.10 21.57
N VAL A 52 -3.19 -9.44 20.43
CA VAL A 52 -3.47 -8.02 20.32
C VAL A 52 -4.93 -7.84 19.90
N SER A 53 -5.70 -7.08 20.66
CA SER A 53 -7.13 -6.89 20.39
C SER A 53 -7.51 -5.42 20.38
N ASP A 54 -8.52 -5.10 19.56
CA ASP A 54 -9.13 -3.77 19.47
C ASP A 54 -8.11 -2.67 19.16
N ALA A 55 -7.29 -2.91 18.14
CA ALA A 55 -6.28 -1.96 17.74
C ALA A 55 -6.75 -1.10 16.55
N VAL A 56 -6.39 0.18 16.59
CA VAL A 56 -6.68 1.13 15.52
C VAL A 56 -5.40 1.85 15.14
N LEU A 57 -5.05 1.82 13.85
CA LEU A 57 -3.98 2.61 13.25
C LEU A 57 -4.58 3.67 12.36
N GLN A 58 -4.38 4.93 12.68
CA GLN A 58 -4.66 6.05 11.78
C GLN A 58 -3.35 6.61 11.22
N ASN A 59 -3.29 6.76 9.92
CA ASN A 59 -2.17 7.37 9.22
C ASN A 59 -2.66 8.52 8.34
N PHE A 60 -2.01 9.67 8.43
CA PHE A 60 -2.30 10.81 7.57
C PHE A 60 -1.04 11.28 6.86
N LYS A 61 -1.13 11.40 5.54
CA LYS A 61 -0.07 11.85 4.67
C LYS A 61 -0.42 13.17 3.98
N ASN A 62 0.49 14.13 4.01
CA ASN A 62 0.31 15.42 3.35
C ASN A 62 1.24 15.55 2.13
N GLN A 63 0.70 15.42 0.92
CA GLN A 63 1.49 15.53 -0.32
C GLN A 63 1.96 16.96 -0.64
N LYS A 64 1.51 17.98 0.09
CA LYS A 64 1.98 19.37 -0.09
C LYS A 64 3.44 19.53 0.33
N ILE A 65 3.91 18.65 1.22
CA ILE A 65 5.28 18.65 1.71
C ILE A 65 6.12 17.66 0.88
N PRO A 66 7.29 18.07 0.37
CA PRO A 66 8.16 17.19 -0.40
C PRO A 66 8.63 15.97 0.40
N ILE A 67 8.61 14.80 -0.23
CA ILE A 67 9.16 13.58 0.35
C ILE A 67 10.67 13.59 0.21
N PRO A 68 11.46 13.38 1.28
CA PRO A 68 12.91 13.30 1.18
C PRO A 68 13.34 12.08 0.36
N ARG A 69 14.42 12.21 -0.39
CA ARG A 69 15.04 11.09 -1.10
C ARG A 69 15.87 10.25 -0.13
N ARG A 70 15.20 9.50 0.70
CA ARG A 70 15.81 8.56 1.63
C ARG A 70 15.28 7.15 1.33
N ILE A 71 16.18 6.19 1.21
CA ILE A 71 15.78 4.78 1.05
C ILE A 71 15.01 4.35 2.29
N VAL A 72 13.81 3.84 2.09
CA VAL A 72 12.97 3.28 3.14
C VAL A 72 13.14 1.74 3.12
N PRO A 73 13.64 1.14 4.21
CA PRO A 73 13.82 -0.31 4.27
C PRO A 73 12.47 -1.03 4.19
N MET A 74 12.52 -2.31 3.86
CA MET A 74 11.35 -3.20 3.96
C MET A 74 11.01 -3.46 5.43
N ILE A 75 9.76 -3.80 5.72
CA ILE A 75 9.27 -4.00 7.10
C ILE A 75 10.13 -5.02 7.85
N TYR A 76 10.41 -6.18 7.26
CA TYR A 76 11.18 -7.21 7.95
C TYR A 76 12.67 -6.87 8.07
N THR A 77 13.22 -6.00 7.21
CA THR A 77 14.57 -5.45 7.42
C THR A 77 14.63 -4.67 8.74
N GLY A 78 13.55 -3.96 9.11
CA GLY A 78 13.42 -3.32 10.41
C GLY A 78 13.38 -4.33 11.56
N LEU A 79 12.63 -5.42 11.40
CA LEU A 79 12.55 -6.50 12.38
C LEU A 79 13.91 -7.19 12.57
N GLN A 80 14.64 -7.44 11.50
CA GLN A 80 15.99 -8.02 11.55
C GLN A 80 17.00 -7.14 12.31
N LYS A 81 16.86 -5.82 12.23
CA LYS A 81 17.71 -4.84 12.90
C LYS A 81 17.27 -4.53 14.33
N ALA A 82 16.21 -5.18 14.82
CA ALA A 82 15.77 -4.97 16.19
C ALA A 82 16.89 -5.39 17.19
N PRO A 83 17.11 -4.61 18.25
CA PRO A 83 18.18 -4.86 19.20
C PRO A 83 17.94 -6.09 20.08
N VAL A 84 16.71 -6.60 20.06
CA VAL A 84 16.29 -7.77 20.84
C VAL A 84 15.97 -8.91 19.88
N LYS A 85 16.46 -10.11 20.21
CA LYS A 85 16.07 -11.35 19.51
C LYS A 85 14.66 -11.73 19.93
N LEU A 86 13.77 -11.89 18.95
CA LEU A 86 12.36 -12.21 19.15
C LEU A 86 12.06 -13.61 18.61
N ASP A 87 11.30 -14.37 19.36
CA ASP A 87 10.82 -15.71 18.97
C ASP A 87 9.40 -15.91 19.52
N PHE A 88 8.40 -15.47 18.74
CA PHE A 88 6.99 -15.62 19.08
C PHE A 88 6.39 -16.74 18.22
N GLN A 89 5.90 -17.79 18.88
CA GLN A 89 5.33 -18.92 18.16
C GLN A 89 4.06 -18.51 17.41
N ARG A 90 3.21 -17.70 18.07
CA ARG A 90 1.98 -17.17 17.51
C ARG A 90 1.76 -15.72 17.93
N VAL A 91 1.36 -14.87 16.99
CA VAL A 91 0.85 -13.52 17.29
C VAL A 91 -0.54 -13.40 16.66
N GLY A 92 -1.56 -13.39 17.51
CA GLY A 92 -2.95 -13.21 17.12
C GLY A 92 -3.31 -11.72 17.09
N ILE A 93 -4.06 -11.32 16.09
CA ILE A 93 -4.63 -9.98 15.96
C ILE A 93 -6.14 -10.14 15.85
N LYS A 94 -6.89 -9.41 16.67
CA LYS A 94 -8.35 -9.43 16.65
C LYS A 94 -8.91 -8.03 16.64
N ASN A 95 -9.90 -7.79 15.74
CA ASN A 95 -10.59 -6.52 15.61
C ASN A 95 -9.61 -5.33 15.40
N PHE A 96 -8.78 -5.43 14.37
CA PHE A 96 -7.86 -4.36 13.99
C PHE A 96 -8.47 -3.50 12.88
N SER A 97 -8.30 -2.19 12.99
CA SER A 97 -8.71 -1.24 11.97
C SER A 97 -7.55 -0.38 11.52
N VAL A 98 -7.48 -0.11 10.21
CA VAL A 98 -6.52 0.81 9.61
C VAL A 98 -7.26 1.90 8.87
N VAL A 99 -6.96 3.15 9.16
CA VAL A 99 -7.47 4.33 8.44
C VAL A 99 -6.28 5.06 7.82
N TYR A 100 -6.26 5.10 6.50
CA TYR A 100 -5.31 5.87 5.73
C TYR A 100 -5.98 7.10 5.14
N GLU A 101 -5.43 8.27 5.43
CA GLU A 101 -5.88 9.53 4.85
C GLU A 101 -4.72 10.22 4.11
N GLU A 102 -5.01 10.81 2.97
CA GLU A 102 -4.00 11.53 2.21
C GLU A 102 -4.56 12.84 1.64
N LEU A 103 -3.82 13.93 1.85
CA LEU A 103 -4.14 15.23 1.28
C LEU A 103 -3.35 15.44 0.00
N ALA A 104 -4.04 15.59 -1.12
CA ALA A 104 -3.43 15.87 -2.42
C ALA A 104 -2.73 17.23 -2.44
N LYS A 105 -1.73 17.42 -3.32
CA LYS A 105 -0.98 18.68 -3.45
C LYS A 105 -1.84 19.92 -3.64
N LYS A 106 -2.91 19.81 -4.39
CA LYS A 106 -3.89 20.89 -4.66
C LYS A 106 -5.21 20.70 -3.91
N GLY A 107 -5.34 19.61 -3.13
CA GLY A 107 -6.56 19.30 -2.41
C GLY A 107 -6.73 20.12 -1.13
N THR A 108 -7.96 20.27 -0.71
CA THR A 108 -8.35 20.86 0.59
C THR A 108 -8.92 19.80 1.53
N VAL A 109 -9.47 18.73 0.97
CA VAL A 109 -10.05 17.59 1.69
C VAL A 109 -9.18 16.36 1.48
N PRO A 110 -8.78 15.62 2.52
CA PRO A 110 -8.05 14.37 2.36
C PRO A 110 -8.95 13.27 1.79
N GLY A 111 -8.38 12.45 0.92
CA GLY A 111 -8.99 11.19 0.54
C GLY A 111 -8.76 10.13 1.61
N LYS A 112 -9.72 9.22 1.78
CA LYS A 112 -9.73 8.22 2.85
C LYS A 112 -9.87 6.82 2.30
N LEU A 113 -9.03 5.91 2.78
CA LEU A 113 -9.11 4.46 2.57
C LEU A 113 -9.04 3.80 3.94
N PHE A 114 -9.91 2.82 4.18
CA PHE A 114 -9.88 2.15 5.48
C PHE A 114 -10.19 0.66 5.36
N PHE A 115 -9.68 -0.07 6.34
CA PHE A 115 -9.91 -1.48 6.57
C PHE A 115 -10.45 -1.67 7.99
N THR A 116 -11.49 -2.46 8.13
CA THR A 116 -12.12 -2.73 9.43
C THR A 116 -12.28 -4.22 9.67
N ASP A 117 -12.59 -4.56 10.90
CA ASP A 117 -12.86 -5.94 11.34
C ASP A 117 -11.74 -6.90 10.95
N MET A 118 -10.50 -6.40 10.90
CA MET A 118 -9.35 -7.21 10.50
C MET A 118 -8.98 -8.16 11.62
N ASN A 119 -8.84 -9.43 11.27
CA ASN A 119 -8.28 -10.45 12.14
C ASN A 119 -7.09 -11.08 11.43
N GLY A 120 -6.15 -11.60 12.20
CA GLY A 120 -4.99 -12.23 11.61
C GLY A 120 -4.19 -13.05 12.60
N THR A 121 -3.38 -13.93 12.07
CA THR A 121 -2.44 -14.72 12.87
C THR A 121 -1.09 -14.74 12.17
N PHE A 122 -0.07 -14.27 12.88
CA PHE A 122 1.31 -14.54 12.49
C PHE A 122 1.76 -15.84 13.15
N THR A 123 2.40 -16.69 12.35
CA THR A 123 3.10 -17.88 12.80
C THR A 123 4.59 -17.76 12.48
N GLY A 124 5.44 -18.27 13.38
CA GLY A 124 6.88 -18.18 13.23
C GLY A 124 7.42 -16.75 13.25
N PHE A 125 6.84 -15.87 14.06
CA PHE A 125 7.26 -14.48 14.16
C PHE A 125 8.58 -14.36 14.90
N THR A 126 9.67 -14.31 14.14
CA THR A 126 11.03 -14.27 14.71
C THR A 126 11.97 -13.43 13.83
N ASN A 127 13.02 -12.88 14.46
CA ASN A 127 14.16 -12.29 13.76
C ASN A 127 15.44 -13.16 13.89
N ILE A 128 15.27 -14.42 14.27
CA ILE A 128 16.35 -15.38 14.42
C ILE A 128 16.32 -16.34 13.23
N VAL A 129 17.35 -16.30 12.40
CA VAL A 129 17.52 -17.24 11.30
C VAL A 129 17.99 -18.57 11.85
N SER A 130 17.17 -19.61 11.79
CA SER A 130 17.49 -20.95 12.26
C SER A 130 17.64 -21.97 11.13
N ARG A 131 17.08 -21.70 9.97
CA ARG A 131 17.12 -22.56 8.78
C ARG A 131 16.93 -21.75 7.49
N PRO A 132 17.40 -22.23 6.35
CA PRO A 132 17.03 -21.71 5.05
C PRO A 132 15.50 -21.78 4.85
N ASP A 133 14.95 -20.87 4.07
CA ASP A 133 13.52 -20.81 3.73
C ASP A 133 12.54 -20.72 4.91
N GLN A 134 13.02 -20.12 6.01
CA GLN A 134 12.17 -19.80 7.14
C GLN A 134 11.33 -18.55 6.83
N TYR A 135 10.01 -18.65 7.09
CA TYR A 135 9.07 -17.55 6.88
C TYR A 135 8.30 -17.21 8.13
N ILE A 136 8.07 -15.92 8.33
CA ILE A 136 6.96 -15.42 9.10
C ILE A 136 5.76 -15.45 8.18
N VAL A 137 4.68 -16.12 8.59
CA VAL A 137 3.44 -16.21 7.81
C VAL A 137 2.34 -15.45 8.52
N LEU A 138 1.75 -14.49 7.83
CA LEU A 138 0.52 -13.81 8.25
C LEU A 138 -0.64 -14.34 7.41
N ASP A 139 -1.63 -14.92 8.06
CA ASP A 139 -2.96 -15.15 7.49
C ASP A 139 -3.91 -14.13 8.10
N ALA A 140 -4.63 -13.41 7.26
CA ALA A 140 -5.50 -12.32 7.68
C ALA A 140 -6.79 -12.25 6.85
N ASP A 141 -7.84 -11.75 7.48
CA ASP A 141 -9.10 -11.38 6.87
C ASP A 141 -9.56 -10.00 7.37
N GLY A 142 -10.56 -9.44 6.71
CA GLY A 142 -11.13 -8.15 7.11
C GLY A 142 -12.07 -7.57 6.05
N LYS A 143 -12.39 -6.28 6.20
CA LYS A 143 -13.27 -5.57 5.27
C LYS A 143 -12.60 -4.32 4.71
N LEU A 144 -12.56 -4.21 3.38
CA LEU A 144 -12.19 -2.99 2.65
C LEU A 144 -13.38 -2.02 2.67
N MET A 145 -13.14 -0.76 3.06
CA MET A 145 -14.16 0.29 3.18
C MET A 145 -15.39 -0.16 4.02
N GLY A 146 -15.17 -1.04 5.00
CA GLY A 146 -16.22 -1.61 5.85
C GLY A 146 -17.22 -2.53 5.14
N LYS A 147 -17.01 -2.88 3.86
CA LYS A 147 -17.98 -3.55 3.00
C LYS A 147 -17.43 -4.78 2.27
N GLY A 148 -16.25 -4.68 1.65
CA GLY A 148 -15.68 -5.75 0.83
C GLY A 148 -14.86 -6.71 1.67
N ASN A 149 -15.32 -7.95 1.86
CA ASN A 149 -14.55 -8.95 2.58
C ASN A 149 -13.28 -9.31 1.80
N PHE A 150 -12.16 -9.36 2.48
CA PHE A 150 -10.91 -9.81 1.88
C PHE A 150 -10.22 -10.84 2.76
N THR A 151 -9.38 -11.64 2.14
CA THR A 151 -8.43 -12.55 2.79
C THR A 151 -7.05 -12.32 2.22
N ALA A 152 -6.02 -12.53 3.03
CA ALA A 152 -4.62 -12.40 2.58
C ALA A 152 -3.72 -13.38 3.32
N THR A 153 -2.77 -13.96 2.60
CA THR A 153 -1.65 -14.69 3.17
C THR A 153 -0.35 -14.00 2.76
N TRP A 154 0.42 -13.55 3.73
CA TRP A 154 1.69 -12.87 3.51
C TRP A 154 2.83 -13.67 4.12
N LYS A 155 3.79 -14.09 3.30
CA LYS A 155 4.99 -14.82 3.73
C LYS A 155 6.20 -13.90 3.62
N LEU A 156 6.80 -13.60 4.76
CA LEU A 156 7.98 -12.76 4.91
C LEU A 156 9.19 -13.64 5.26
N PRO A 157 10.27 -13.63 4.48
CA PRO A 157 11.43 -14.44 4.82
C PRO A 157 12.09 -13.91 6.10
N VAL A 158 12.53 -14.81 6.96
CA VAL A 158 13.31 -14.45 8.14
C VAL A 158 14.76 -14.13 7.74
N ASP A 159 15.25 -14.74 6.66
CA ASP A 159 16.54 -14.43 6.08
C ASP A 159 16.51 -13.13 5.26
N SER A 160 17.23 -12.11 5.73
CA SER A 160 17.29 -10.79 5.07
C SER A 160 18.10 -10.77 3.77
N LEU A 161 18.86 -11.80 3.44
CA LEU A 161 19.72 -11.83 2.25
C LEU A 161 18.88 -11.84 0.95
N ASN A 162 17.72 -12.43 0.97
CA ASN A 162 16.86 -12.56 -0.22
C ASN A 162 15.82 -11.45 -0.36
N ASP A 163 15.50 -10.71 0.71
CA ASP A 163 14.58 -9.57 0.71
C ASP A 163 13.25 -9.84 -0.06
N ARG A 164 12.86 -11.12 -0.16
CA ARG A 164 11.73 -11.59 -0.94
C ARG A 164 10.52 -11.81 -0.03
N PHE A 165 9.35 -11.42 -0.50
CA PHE A 165 8.10 -11.83 0.13
C PHE A 165 7.11 -12.36 -0.90
N LEU A 166 6.20 -13.20 -0.42
CA LEU A 166 5.08 -13.70 -1.20
C LEU A 166 3.79 -13.17 -0.58
N LEU A 167 2.90 -12.64 -1.40
CA LEU A 167 1.60 -12.16 -0.95
C LEU A 167 0.52 -12.66 -1.90
N ASN A 168 -0.45 -13.37 -1.33
CA ASN A 168 -1.67 -13.75 -2.02
C ASN A 168 -2.83 -13.04 -1.31
N ALA A 169 -3.75 -12.46 -2.08
CA ALA A 169 -4.94 -11.87 -1.50
C ALA A 169 -6.14 -12.00 -2.43
N ARG A 170 -7.32 -12.03 -1.81
CA ARG A 170 -8.61 -12.10 -2.48
C ARG A 170 -9.54 -11.06 -1.86
N LEU A 171 -10.27 -10.35 -2.71
CA LEU A 171 -11.39 -9.50 -2.35
C LEU A 171 -12.65 -10.12 -2.95
N ASP A 172 -13.65 -10.33 -2.12
CA ASP A 172 -14.95 -10.81 -2.55
C ASP A 172 -15.79 -9.68 -3.15
N SER A 173 -17.07 -9.92 -3.26
CA SER A 173 -18.07 -8.99 -3.79
C SER A 173 -17.97 -7.60 -3.14
N PHE A 174 -17.85 -6.53 -3.97
CA PHE A 174 -17.62 -5.17 -3.48
C PHE A 174 -18.17 -4.11 -4.44
N ASP A 175 -18.82 -3.10 -3.88
CA ASP A 175 -19.26 -1.91 -4.63
C ASP A 175 -18.10 -0.92 -4.79
N LEU A 176 -17.64 -0.73 -6.03
CA LEU A 176 -16.52 0.17 -6.33
C LEU A 176 -16.81 1.65 -6.02
N THR A 177 -18.07 2.04 -5.90
CA THR A 177 -18.44 3.42 -5.53
C THR A 177 -17.98 3.79 -4.13
N ALA A 178 -17.78 2.81 -3.26
CA ALA A 178 -17.21 3.03 -1.92
C ALA A 178 -15.79 3.61 -1.96
N LEU A 179 -15.06 3.41 -3.06
CA LEU A 179 -13.72 4.00 -3.23
C LEU A 179 -13.76 5.51 -3.54
N ASN A 180 -14.93 6.11 -3.71
CA ASN A 180 -15.05 7.55 -3.99
C ASN A 180 -14.57 8.42 -2.83
N GLU A 181 -14.63 7.95 -1.59
CA GLU A 181 -14.01 8.64 -0.44
C GLU A 181 -12.51 8.88 -0.64
N LEU A 182 -11.85 7.98 -1.38
CA LEU A 182 -10.44 8.10 -1.75
C LEU A 182 -10.25 8.85 -3.08
N LEU A 183 -10.98 8.42 -4.11
CA LEU A 183 -10.72 8.81 -5.50
C LEU A 183 -11.11 10.25 -5.80
N VAL A 184 -12.24 10.72 -5.26
CA VAL A 184 -12.74 12.07 -5.52
C VAL A 184 -11.74 13.12 -5.03
N PRO A 185 -11.29 13.13 -3.76
CA PRO A 185 -10.35 14.12 -3.27
C PRO A 185 -8.96 14.04 -3.90
N LEU A 186 -8.51 12.82 -4.22
CA LEU A 186 -7.13 12.59 -4.60
C LEU A 186 -6.89 12.60 -6.11
N ALA A 187 -7.85 12.11 -6.88
CA ALA A 187 -7.71 11.94 -8.32
C ALA A 187 -8.64 12.86 -9.12
N SER A 188 -9.58 13.57 -8.48
CA SER A 188 -10.68 14.26 -9.14
C SER A 188 -11.40 13.31 -10.10
N ALA A 189 -11.68 12.11 -9.65
CA ALA A 189 -12.34 11.04 -10.38
C ALA A 189 -13.38 10.37 -9.48
N GLU A 190 -14.46 9.97 -10.08
CA GLU A 190 -15.58 9.32 -9.42
C GLU A 190 -15.90 8.00 -10.11
N VAL A 191 -16.07 6.95 -9.36
CA VAL A 191 -16.71 5.73 -9.84
C VAL A 191 -18.22 5.95 -9.76
N GLN A 192 -18.88 6.04 -10.92
CA GLN A 192 -20.33 6.24 -11.00
C GLN A 192 -21.11 4.94 -10.78
N SER A 193 -20.52 3.83 -11.20
CA SER A 193 -21.02 2.48 -10.96
C SER A 193 -19.92 1.46 -11.16
N GLY A 194 -20.08 0.29 -10.57
CA GLY A 194 -19.18 -0.84 -10.75
C GLY A 194 -19.24 -1.79 -9.57
N TRP A 195 -19.36 -3.07 -9.89
CA TRP A 195 -19.45 -4.13 -8.89
C TRP A 195 -18.35 -5.16 -9.10
N VAL A 196 -17.47 -5.29 -8.14
CA VAL A 196 -16.49 -6.39 -8.08
C VAL A 196 -17.26 -7.68 -7.78
N ARG A 197 -17.03 -8.72 -8.56
CA ARG A 197 -17.48 -10.07 -8.23
C ARG A 197 -16.43 -10.80 -7.41
N GLU A 198 -15.18 -10.63 -7.85
CA GLU A 198 -14.01 -11.18 -7.21
C GLU A 198 -12.75 -10.46 -7.73
N MET A 199 -11.80 -10.21 -6.86
CA MET A 199 -10.43 -9.90 -7.23
C MET A 199 -9.49 -10.87 -6.50
N ALA A 200 -8.61 -11.51 -7.23
CA ALA A 200 -7.54 -12.32 -6.66
C ALA A 200 -6.20 -11.90 -7.27
N PHE A 201 -5.18 -11.78 -6.44
CA PHE A 201 -3.83 -11.56 -6.93
C PHE A 201 -2.80 -12.33 -6.13
N SER A 202 -1.72 -12.67 -6.82
CA SER A 202 -0.52 -13.23 -6.22
C SER A 202 0.68 -12.39 -6.64
N THR A 203 1.63 -12.22 -5.75
CA THR A 203 2.87 -11.52 -6.07
C THR A 203 4.06 -12.14 -5.35
N GLU A 204 5.14 -12.20 -6.10
CA GLU A 204 6.49 -12.38 -5.59
C GLU A 204 7.22 -11.05 -5.71
N ALA A 205 7.69 -10.52 -4.58
CA ALA A 205 8.28 -9.21 -4.50
C ALA A 205 9.59 -9.20 -3.71
N SER A 206 10.45 -8.24 -4.02
CA SER A 206 11.73 -8.01 -3.33
C SER A 206 11.99 -6.51 -3.17
N SER A 207 13.11 -6.13 -2.56
CA SER A 207 13.55 -4.73 -2.51
C SER A 207 13.80 -4.10 -3.88
N LYS A 208 13.94 -4.91 -4.95
CA LYS A 208 14.21 -4.44 -6.31
C LYS A 208 12.95 -4.27 -7.15
N GLY A 209 11.98 -5.15 -6.98
CA GLY A 209 10.76 -5.15 -7.79
C GLY A 209 9.86 -6.34 -7.49
N ALA A 210 8.77 -6.46 -8.23
CA ALA A 210 7.79 -7.53 -8.06
C ALA A 210 7.25 -8.03 -9.40
N THR A 211 6.84 -9.29 -9.41
CA THR A 211 5.96 -9.87 -10.44
C THR A 211 4.59 -10.08 -9.81
N VAL A 212 3.56 -9.69 -10.52
CA VAL A 212 2.18 -9.74 -10.03
C VAL A 212 1.30 -10.41 -11.06
N GLU A 213 0.51 -11.36 -10.62
CA GLU A 213 -0.59 -11.94 -11.39
C GLU A 213 -1.91 -11.54 -10.75
N MET A 214 -2.88 -11.14 -11.56
CA MET A 214 -4.18 -10.68 -11.07
C MET A 214 -5.31 -11.13 -11.97
N VAL A 215 -6.38 -11.57 -11.33
CA VAL A 215 -7.73 -11.71 -11.90
C VAL A 215 -8.64 -10.72 -11.21
N PHE A 216 -9.24 -9.81 -11.98
CA PHE A 216 -10.17 -8.81 -11.46
C PHE A 216 -11.49 -8.91 -12.22
N LEU A 217 -12.46 -9.59 -11.62
CA LEU A 217 -13.79 -9.84 -12.19
C LEU A 217 -14.77 -8.78 -11.70
N TYR A 218 -15.38 -8.04 -12.62
CA TYR A 218 -16.30 -6.96 -12.28
C TYR A 218 -17.34 -6.73 -13.37
N ASN A 219 -18.40 -6.02 -13.01
CA ASN A 219 -19.49 -5.65 -13.90
C ASN A 219 -19.85 -4.17 -13.79
N GLY A 220 -20.28 -3.58 -14.90
CA GLY A 220 -20.92 -2.26 -14.95
C GLY A 220 -20.02 -1.10 -14.52
N LEU A 221 -18.70 -1.20 -14.71
CA LEU A 221 -17.76 -0.14 -14.32
C LEU A 221 -17.96 1.10 -15.22
N LYS A 222 -18.27 2.23 -14.58
CA LYS A 222 -18.32 3.57 -15.20
C LYS A 222 -17.60 4.55 -14.28
N ALA A 223 -16.85 5.47 -14.87
CA ALA A 223 -16.12 6.49 -14.14
C ALA A 223 -16.35 7.88 -14.75
N ALA A 224 -16.33 8.91 -13.91
CA ALA A 224 -16.37 10.30 -14.32
C ALA A 224 -15.07 11.01 -13.95
N LEU A 225 -14.68 12.00 -14.77
CA LEU A 225 -13.65 12.97 -14.42
C LEU A 225 -14.31 14.24 -13.92
N LEU A 226 -13.87 14.71 -12.76
CA LEU A 226 -14.40 15.88 -12.11
C LEU A 226 -13.52 17.11 -12.35
N LYS A 227 -14.12 18.27 -12.37
CA LYS A 227 -13.46 19.58 -12.27
C LYS A 227 -14.14 20.37 -11.16
N GLU A 228 -13.36 21.15 -10.46
CA GLU A 228 -13.89 22.14 -9.55
C GLU A 228 -14.26 23.41 -10.34
N LYS A 229 -15.46 23.86 -10.14
CA LYS A 229 -15.96 25.15 -10.64
C LYS A 229 -16.77 25.79 -9.52
N ASP A 230 -16.36 26.99 -9.09
CA ASP A 230 -17.04 27.76 -8.05
C ASP A 230 -17.23 26.97 -6.73
N GLY A 231 -16.22 26.16 -6.34
CA GLY A 231 -16.26 25.31 -5.14
C GLY A 231 -17.09 24.03 -5.30
N VAL A 232 -17.69 23.77 -6.48
CA VAL A 232 -18.50 22.59 -6.74
C VAL A 232 -17.78 21.66 -7.71
N LEU A 233 -17.74 20.37 -7.38
CA LEU A 233 -17.23 19.34 -8.29
C LEU A 233 -18.27 19.02 -9.35
N THR A 234 -17.91 19.21 -10.62
CA THR A 234 -18.77 18.93 -11.77
C THR A 234 -18.11 17.96 -12.74
N ASP A 235 -18.92 17.14 -13.40
CA ASP A 235 -18.44 16.19 -14.41
C ASP A 235 -17.90 16.91 -15.66
N LYS A 236 -16.71 16.49 -16.10
CA LYS A 236 -16.14 16.85 -17.41
C LYS A 236 -16.73 15.93 -18.49
N LYS A 237 -17.97 16.14 -18.87
CA LYS A 237 -18.76 15.24 -19.74
C LYS A 237 -18.00 14.72 -20.97
N PHE A 238 -17.27 15.57 -21.67
CA PHE A 238 -16.49 15.14 -22.85
C PHE A 238 -15.37 14.15 -22.48
N LEU A 239 -14.56 14.46 -21.45
CA LEU A 239 -13.48 13.58 -21.00
C LEU A 239 -14.01 12.30 -20.33
N THR A 240 -15.10 12.40 -19.60
CA THR A 240 -15.82 11.26 -19.04
C THR A 240 -16.29 10.31 -20.15
N GLY A 241 -16.85 10.85 -21.23
CA GLY A 241 -17.23 10.08 -22.42
C GLY A 241 -16.06 9.35 -23.07
N LEU A 242 -14.89 10.02 -23.19
CA LEU A 242 -13.67 9.40 -23.71
C LEU A 242 -13.14 8.30 -22.79
N VAL A 243 -13.11 8.54 -21.47
CA VAL A 243 -12.69 7.54 -20.48
C VAL A 243 -13.56 6.29 -20.58
N ASN A 244 -14.89 6.44 -20.56
CA ASN A 244 -15.82 5.30 -20.62
C ASN A 244 -15.81 4.57 -21.98
N ARG A 245 -15.31 5.21 -23.04
CA ARG A 245 -15.12 4.54 -24.34
C ARG A 245 -13.87 3.63 -24.35
N VAL A 246 -12.84 3.98 -23.60
CA VAL A 246 -11.60 3.18 -23.47
C VAL A 246 -11.73 2.15 -22.38
N LEU A 247 -12.40 2.49 -21.28
CA LEU A 247 -12.60 1.66 -20.12
C LEU A 247 -13.47 0.44 -20.48
N LYS A 248 -13.00 -0.74 -20.15
CA LYS A 248 -13.80 -1.95 -20.23
C LYS A 248 -14.80 -1.98 -19.08
N GLN A 249 -16.09 -2.00 -19.39
CA GLN A 249 -17.14 -1.94 -18.36
C GLN A 249 -17.32 -3.24 -17.59
N ASN A 250 -16.87 -4.36 -18.16
CA ASN A 250 -17.02 -5.69 -17.56
C ASN A 250 -15.73 -6.51 -17.72
N ASN A 251 -15.49 -7.41 -16.81
CA ASN A 251 -14.53 -8.50 -16.93
C ASN A 251 -15.16 -9.78 -16.37
N PRO A 252 -15.42 -10.80 -17.21
CA PRO A 252 -15.25 -10.85 -18.66
C PRO A 252 -16.18 -9.91 -19.41
N ASP A 253 -15.86 -9.61 -20.68
CA ASP A 253 -16.72 -8.83 -21.55
C ASP A 253 -18.06 -9.56 -21.79
N LYS A 254 -19.18 -8.82 -21.84
CA LYS A 254 -20.52 -9.37 -22.05
C LYS A 254 -20.83 -9.66 -23.52
N THR A 255 -20.03 -9.13 -24.44
CA THR A 255 -20.20 -9.26 -25.90
C THR A 255 -18.85 -9.24 -26.61
N GLY A 256 -18.80 -9.67 -27.87
CA GLY A 256 -17.64 -9.59 -28.73
C GLY A 256 -16.58 -10.66 -28.47
N LYS A 257 -15.35 -10.41 -28.96
CA LYS A 257 -14.23 -11.38 -28.88
C LYS A 257 -13.82 -11.77 -27.47
N GLY A 258 -14.12 -10.96 -26.44
CA GLY A 258 -13.85 -11.20 -25.04
C GLY A 258 -15.01 -11.81 -24.25
N PHE A 259 -16.09 -12.22 -24.92
CA PHE A 259 -17.27 -12.79 -24.28
C PHE A 259 -16.90 -13.99 -23.40
N ASN A 260 -17.30 -13.93 -22.12
CA ASN A 260 -17.04 -14.96 -21.10
C ASN A 260 -15.57 -15.36 -20.88
N LYS A 261 -14.61 -14.62 -21.43
CA LYS A 261 -13.19 -14.86 -21.21
C LYS A 261 -12.64 -13.85 -20.19
N PRO A 262 -12.36 -14.26 -18.95
CA PRO A 262 -11.72 -13.39 -17.97
C PRO A 262 -10.39 -12.84 -18.47
N ARG A 263 -10.16 -11.56 -18.27
CA ARG A 263 -8.84 -10.97 -18.47
C ARG A 263 -7.97 -11.26 -17.27
N HIS A 264 -6.79 -11.76 -17.54
CA HIS A 264 -5.72 -11.96 -16.57
C HIS A 264 -4.63 -10.93 -16.85
N SER A 265 -4.08 -10.37 -15.80
CA SER A 265 -2.94 -9.46 -15.89
C SER A 265 -1.72 -10.09 -15.25
N SER A 266 -0.59 -10.06 -15.95
CA SER A 266 0.72 -10.45 -15.44
C SER A 266 1.69 -9.31 -15.69
N VAL A 267 2.20 -8.68 -14.63
CA VAL A 267 2.98 -7.44 -14.73
C VAL A 267 4.20 -7.53 -13.84
N SER A 268 5.36 -7.12 -14.39
CA SER A 268 6.56 -6.89 -13.60
C SER A 268 6.75 -5.40 -13.35
N ILE A 269 7.13 -5.04 -12.14
CA ILE A 269 7.37 -3.66 -11.72
C ILE A 269 8.74 -3.51 -11.06
N ILE A 270 9.29 -2.31 -11.13
CA ILE A 270 10.48 -1.91 -10.38
C ILE A 270 10.01 -1.12 -9.16
N ARG A 271 10.52 -1.47 -7.99
CA ARG A 271 10.21 -0.76 -6.75
C ARG A 271 10.78 0.66 -6.77
N ASP A 272 10.01 1.62 -6.29
CA ASP A 272 10.53 2.92 -5.88
C ASP A 272 11.00 2.83 -4.41
N PRO A 273 12.32 2.83 -4.13
CA PRO A 273 12.86 2.56 -2.80
C PRO A 273 12.65 3.71 -1.81
N TYR A 274 12.19 4.87 -2.27
CA TYR A 274 11.95 6.05 -1.42
C TYR A 274 10.59 6.04 -0.73
N HIS A 275 9.82 4.96 -0.90
CA HIS A 275 8.50 4.78 -0.33
C HIS A 275 8.42 3.58 0.61
N SER A 276 7.48 3.66 1.57
CA SER A 276 7.23 2.57 2.53
C SER A 276 6.77 1.28 1.85
N THR A 277 6.83 0.16 2.59
CA THR A 277 6.32 -1.13 2.12
C THR A 277 4.83 -1.08 1.76
N PHE A 278 4.01 -0.33 2.52
CA PHE A 278 2.58 -0.15 2.19
C PHE A 278 2.37 0.59 0.87
N ASN A 279 3.17 1.62 0.60
CA ASN A 279 3.14 2.28 -0.71
C ASN A 279 3.61 1.33 -1.82
N TYR A 280 4.57 0.45 -1.53
CA TYR A 280 5.03 -0.56 -2.47
C TYR A 280 3.93 -1.57 -2.82
N LEU A 281 3.12 -2.01 -1.85
CA LEU A 281 1.94 -2.85 -2.12
C LEU A 281 0.99 -2.16 -3.10
N TRP A 282 0.82 -0.85 -3.00
CA TRP A 282 0.04 -0.10 -3.97
C TRP A 282 0.72 -0.03 -5.35
N GLN A 283 2.04 0.13 -5.41
CA GLN A 283 2.79 0.06 -6.67
C GLN A 283 2.61 -1.31 -7.36
N ILE A 284 2.50 -2.38 -6.57
CA ILE A 284 2.24 -3.75 -7.01
C ILE A 284 0.83 -3.87 -7.61
N LEU A 285 -0.19 -3.42 -6.90
CA LEU A 285 -1.60 -3.61 -7.28
C LEU A 285 -2.05 -2.74 -8.45
N ARG A 286 -1.55 -1.52 -8.56
CA ARG A 286 -2.05 -0.55 -9.52
C ARG A 286 -1.88 -0.94 -10.99
N PRO A 287 -0.71 -1.39 -11.50
CA PRO A 287 -0.53 -1.71 -12.91
C PRO A 287 -1.48 -2.81 -13.40
N PRO A 288 -1.62 -3.97 -12.70
CA PRO A 288 -2.54 -5.01 -13.16
C PRO A 288 -4.02 -4.58 -13.05
N LEU A 289 -4.41 -3.73 -12.09
CA LEU A 289 -5.74 -3.15 -12.06
C LEU A 289 -6.03 -2.32 -13.32
N ILE A 290 -5.10 -1.42 -13.69
CA ILE A 290 -5.22 -0.57 -14.89
C ILE A 290 -5.31 -1.44 -16.14
N GLU A 291 -4.51 -2.50 -16.25
CA GLU A 291 -4.56 -3.42 -17.38
C GLU A 291 -5.88 -4.18 -17.43
N SER A 292 -6.37 -4.66 -16.29
CA SER A 292 -7.64 -5.39 -16.18
C SER A 292 -8.85 -4.57 -16.65
N VAL A 293 -8.82 -3.24 -16.44
CA VAL A 293 -9.88 -2.35 -16.94
C VAL A 293 -9.70 -1.92 -18.41
N GLY A 294 -8.77 -2.58 -19.11
CA GLY A 294 -8.61 -2.44 -20.57
C GLY A 294 -7.69 -1.32 -21.02
N MET A 295 -6.87 -0.77 -20.11
CA MET A 295 -5.94 0.30 -20.41
C MET A 295 -4.50 -0.20 -20.53
N SER A 296 -4.20 -0.88 -21.63
CA SER A 296 -2.83 -1.29 -21.96
C SER A 296 -1.93 -0.10 -22.28
N LYS A 297 -0.61 -0.28 -22.11
CA LYS A 297 0.41 0.73 -22.46
C LYS A 297 0.23 1.27 -23.89
N LYS A 298 -0.09 0.41 -24.89
CA LYS A 298 -0.34 0.81 -26.29
C LYS A 298 -1.53 1.77 -26.46
N LYS A 299 -2.56 1.67 -25.63
CA LYS A 299 -3.72 2.58 -25.66
C LYS A 299 -3.48 3.88 -24.90
N GLN A 300 -2.54 3.88 -23.97
CA GLN A 300 -2.14 5.09 -23.24
C GLN A 300 -1.46 6.11 -24.14
N ASP A 301 -0.71 5.67 -25.18
CA ASP A 301 0.01 6.55 -26.09
C ASP A 301 -0.91 7.30 -27.07
N THR A 302 -2.14 6.80 -27.30
CA THR A 302 -3.09 7.37 -28.30
C THR A 302 -3.99 8.45 -27.70
N ALA A 303 -4.02 8.63 -26.39
CA ALA A 303 -4.97 9.55 -25.73
C ALA A 303 -4.28 10.42 -24.68
N LYS A 304 -3.51 11.44 -25.13
CA LYS A 304 -2.79 12.40 -24.24
C LYS A 304 -3.66 12.98 -23.10
N GLU A 305 -4.95 13.14 -23.29
CA GLU A 305 -5.88 13.70 -22.29
C GLU A 305 -6.34 12.65 -21.28
N ILE A 306 -6.52 11.40 -21.73
CA ILE A 306 -6.76 10.25 -20.84
C ILE A 306 -5.50 9.97 -20.04
N MET A 307 -4.30 10.16 -20.63
CA MET A 307 -3.01 10.12 -19.94
C MET A 307 -2.92 11.14 -18.80
N THR A 308 -3.54 12.30 -18.95
CA THR A 308 -3.55 13.32 -17.87
C THR A 308 -4.38 12.85 -16.68
N PHE A 309 -5.45 12.09 -16.87
CA PHE A 309 -6.21 11.47 -15.80
C PHE A 309 -5.39 10.37 -15.11
N PHE A 310 -4.87 9.42 -15.90
CA PHE A 310 -4.05 8.34 -15.33
C PHE A 310 -2.70 8.85 -14.83
N ALA A 311 -2.14 9.91 -15.41
CA ALA A 311 -1.01 10.62 -14.84
C ALA A 311 -1.37 11.33 -13.53
N LYS A 312 -2.58 11.82 -13.34
CA LYS A 312 -3.07 12.33 -12.05
C LYS A 312 -3.25 11.19 -11.06
N VAL A 313 -3.88 10.10 -11.44
CA VAL A 313 -3.94 8.87 -10.64
C VAL A 313 -2.53 8.30 -10.41
N LYS A 314 -1.66 8.31 -11.44
CA LYS A 314 -0.26 7.89 -11.36
C LYS A 314 0.60 8.83 -10.53
N ASN A 315 0.47 10.14 -10.69
CA ASN A 315 1.22 11.16 -9.95
C ASN A 315 0.71 11.31 -8.51
N PHE A 316 -0.50 10.87 -8.25
CA PHE A 316 -1.07 10.73 -6.93
C PHE A 316 -0.23 9.75 -6.08
N PHE A 317 0.13 8.61 -6.65
CA PHE A 317 0.92 7.58 -5.97
C PHE A 317 2.44 7.67 -6.21
N ARG A 318 2.91 8.52 -7.14
CA ARG A 318 4.30 8.89 -7.35
C ARG A 318 4.52 10.33 -6.88
N GLY A 319 5.30 10.53 -5.84
CA GLY A 319 5.93 11.84 -5.65
C GLY A 319 6.67 12.22 -6.96
N LYS A 320 6.36 13.39 -7.56
CA LYS A 320 6.95 13.79 -8.85
C LYS A 320 8.47 13.62 -8.85
N LYS A 321 9.01 12.91 -9.85
CA LYS A 321 10.37 13.15 -10.33
C LYS A 321 10.41 14.60 -10.84
N ASN A 322 11.08 15.50 -10.15
CA ASN A 322 11.57 16.73 -10.77
C ASN A 322 12.71 16.33 -11.72
N VAL A 323 12.39 16.19 -13.00
CA VAL A 323 13.40 16.22 -14.05
C VAL A 323 13.69 17.70 -14.31
N SER A 324 14.60 18.26 -13.55
CA SER A 324 15.35 19.44 -13.96
C SER A 324 16.59 18.92 -14.69
N GLY A 325 16.52 18.89 -16.00
CA GLY A 325 17.68 18.63 -16.82
C GLY A 325 18.69 19.77 -16.68
N LYS A 326 19.83 19.48 -16.10
CA LYS A 326 21.09 20.15 -16.40
C LYS A 326 22.14 19.06 -16.52
N ASN A 327 22.68 18.96 -17.74
CA ASN A 327 23.89 18.21 -18.04
C ASN A 327 25.01 18.67 -17.09
N ILE A 328 25.57 17.74 -16.34
CA ILE A 328 26.88 17.89 -15.72
C ILE A 328 27.68 16.65 -16.10
N SER A 329 28.79 16.93 -16.75
CA SER A 329 29.84 16.04 -17.22
C SER A 329 30.43 15.15 -16.14
N GLU A 330 30.90 14.00 -16.59
CA GLU A 330 31.69 13.02 -15.86
C GLU A 330 32.83 13.65 -15.06
N GLY A 331 32.94 13.20 -13.80
CA GLY A 331 34.07 13.44 -12.94
C GLY A 331 34.15 12.33 -11.87
N GLU A 332 35.18 11.52 -12.03
CA GLU A 332 35.55 10.45 -11.06
C GLU A 332 35.81 11.02 -9.67
N GLY A 333 35.32 10.30 -8.62
CA GLY A 333 35.66 10.62 -7.25
C GLY A 333 35.10 9.57 -6.30
N LYS A 334 35.95 8.64 -5.87
CA LYS A 334 35.76 7.74 -4.75
C LYS A 334 35.62 8.56 -3.47
N ASP A 335 34.52 8.40 -2.74
CA ASP A 335 34.51 8.65 -1.29
C ASP A 335 33.54 7.72 -0.59
N VAL A 336 34.12 6.92 0.30
CA VAL A 336 33.46 6.05 1.24
C VAL A 336 33.00 6.89 2.40
N LEU A 337 31.70 7.06 2.60
CA LEU A 337 31.15 7.77 3.77
C LEU A 337 30.71 6.76 4.82
N LEU A 338 31.49 6.69 5.89
CA LEU A 338 31.14 6.05 7.15
C LEU A 338 30.00 6.84 7.81
N LEU A 339 28.90 6.17 8.12
CA LEU A 339 27.80 6.72 8.89
C LEU A 339 28.06 6.48 10.37
N GLU A 340 28.41 7.53 11.08
CA GLU A 340 28.38 7.57 12.56
C GLU A 340 26.94 7.74 13.03
N PHE A 341 26.56 6.89 14.01
CA PHE A 341 25.29 6.99 14.73
C PHE A 341 25.52 7.79 16.01
N GLU A 342 24.86 8.93 16.13
CA GLU A 342 24.78 9.61 17.42
C GLU A 342 23.72 8.94 18.32
N PRO A 343 24.00 8.76 19.62
CA PRO A 343 23.05 8.22 20.57
C PRO A 343 22.02 9.28 20.96
N ILE A 344 20.77 8.87 21.06
CA ILE A 344 19.68 9.69 21.59
C ILE A 344 19.88 9.79 23.11
N ASN A 345 20.22 10.97 23.58
CA ASN A 345 20.12 11.31 25.00
C ASN A 345 18.74 11.92 25.29
N ASN A 346 18.07 11.28 26.24
CA ASN A 346 16.91 11.68 27.09
C ASN A 346 15.71 12.40 26.45
#